data_09b6f078a95e7083ca3a48c8f282f03c
#
_entry.id   09b6f078a95e7083ca3a48c8f282f03c
#
_cell.length_a   1.000
_cell.length_b   1.000
_cell.length_c   1.000
_cell.angle_alpha   90.00
_cell.angle_beta   90.00
_cell.angle_gamma   90.00
#
_symmetry.space_group_name_H-M   'P 1'
#
loop_
_entity.id
_entity.type
_entity.pdbx_description
1 polymer ?
#
loop_
_entity_poly.entity_id
_entity_poly.type
_entity_poly.pdbx_seq_one_letter_code
_entity_poly.pdbx_strand_id
1 'polypeptide(L)'
;MLRPVAMRRAFTSLGYRVMEVTGYAAQRRRAMSRVRAAIAAGARPEFVYGENATIPNALTEPRHLPPHPFLDLAFFRDCQRAGAPVGIFYRDVYWRFPRFREGIDPVLEAGLQSAYRAELLAYRRLGIHLFLPSLAMGRHLPLVPAERMSALPPGAPVVTRSSDGSPAADSERSRGPENHDGLELLFVGVLQDNYRLDACLEAVRDTPGARVTLCVRRETWEESRDHYAPLLPPGRAQVVHRSGDELYPLYERADLGVLFAEPNPYWDFAVPYKLYEYLAHGLPVIAVRGTQTGRLVEEMGIGWVLEYDAGALARLLRHLRGAPEEVEAVRRRMREVLPGQTWQARARQVAIELTGPTGGAVPQPAREGV
;
A
#
# COMPACT_ATOMS: atom_id res chain seq x y z
N MET A 1 -2.89 -3.63 -8.22
CA MET A 1 -4.00 -4.48 -7.66
C MET A 1 -4.67 -3.71 -6.53
N LEU A 2 -6.01 -3.72 -6.44
CA LEU A 2 -6.70 -3.06 -5.32
C LEU A 2 -6.56 -3.92 -4.06
N ARG A 3 -6.28 -3.29 -2.90
CA ARG A 3 -6.09 -3.95 -1.61
C ARG A 3 -7.21 -4.95 -1.26
N PRO A 4 -8.52 -4.63 -1.40
CA PRO A 4 -9.59 -5.57 -1.05
C PRO A 4 -9.48 -6.90 -1.79
N VAL A 5 -9.14 -6.86 -3.08
CA VAL A 5 -8.96 -8.08 -3.90
C VAL A 5 -7.75 -8.89 -3.43
N ALA A 6 -6.66 -8.21 -3.10
CA ALA A 6 -5.44 -8.87 -2.60
C ALA A 6 -5.68 -9.55 -1.24
N MET A 7 -6.33 -8.84 -0.30
CA MET A 7 -6.67 -9.39 1.01
C MET A 7 -7.64 -10.58 0.91
N ARG A 8 -8.68 -10.47 0.05
CA ARG A 8 -9.59 -11.60 -0.21
C ARG A 8 -8.83 -12.84 -0.69
N ARG A 9 -7.98 -12.66 -1.71
CA ARG A 9 -7.15 -13.76 -2.26
C ARG A 9 -6.23 -14.34 -1.17
N ALA A 10 -5.65 -13.49 -0.34
CA ALA A 10 -4.79 -13.91 0.75
C ALA A 10 -5.56 -14.73 1.80
N PHE A 11 -6.75 -14.30 2.24
CA PHE A 11 -7.59 -15.10 3.13
C PHE A 11 -7.97 -16.45 2.51
N THR A 12 -8.39 -16.46 1.25
CA THR A 12 -8.72 -17.72 0.55
C THR A 12 -7.51 -18.65 0.46
N SER A 13 -6.31 -18.13 0.14
CA SER A 13 -5.09 -18.94 0.07
C SER A 13 -4.64 -19.49 1.43
N LEU A 14 -5.09 -18.88 2.52
CA LEU A 14 -4.89 -19.35 3.89
C LEU A 14 -5.97 -20.36 4.35
N GLY A 15 -6.90 -20.77 3.47
CA GLY A 15 -7.94 -21.74 3.75
C GLY A 15 -9.24 -21.16 4.32
N TYR A 16 -9.37 -19.83 4.44
CA TYR A 16 -10.63 -19.23 4.89
C TYR A 16 -11.71 -19.30 3.82
N ARG A 17 -12.93 -19.68 4.23
CA ARG A 17 -14.12 -19.52 3.42
C ARG A 17 -14.63 -18.09 3.53
N VAL A 18 -14.39 -17.28 2.49
CA VAL A 18 -14.70 -15.85 2.49
C VAL A 18 -16.12 -15.60 1.97
N MET A 19 -16.93 -14.88 2.74
CA MET A 19 -18.22 -14.34 2.30
C MET A 19 -18.08 -12.85 2.02
N GLU A 20 -18.23 -12.44 0.77
CA GLU A 20 -18.07 -11.07 0.35
C GLU A 20 -19.33 -10.23 0.52
N VAL A 21 -19.14 -9.00 1.04
CA VAL A 21 -20.16 -7.95 1.14
C VAL A 21 -19.58 -6.69 0.49
N THR A 22 -19.90 -6.46 -0.78
CA THR A 22 -19.33 -5.37 -1.60
C THR A 22 -20.40 -4.69 -2.46
N GLY A 23 -20.05 -3.56 -3.07
CA GLY A 23 -20.92 -2.81 -3.96
C GLY A 23 -21.72 -1.71 -3.28
N TYR A 24 -22.71 -1.17 -3.97
CA TYR A 24 -23.62 -0.16 -3.41
C TYR A 24 -24.56 -0.76 -2.35
N ALA A 25 -25.25 0.08 -1.57
CA ALA A 25 -26.09 -0.33 -0.43
C ALA A 25 -27.09 -1.44 -0.77
N ALA A 26 -27.72 -1.41 -1.94
CA ALA A 26 -28.65 -2.44 -2.37
C ALA A 26 -27.95 -3.82 -2.55
N GLN A 27 -26.75 -3.83 -3.11
CA GLN A 27 -25.95 -5.04 -3.29
C GLN A 27 -25.42 -5.54 -1.95
N ARG A 28 -24.86 -4.63 -1.12
CA ARG A 28 -24.40 -4.97 0.24
C ARG A 28 -25.54 -5.57 1.07
N ARG A 29 -26.73 -4.95 1.05
CA ARG A 29 -27.91 -5.44 1.80
C ARG A 29 -28.27 -6.88 1.42
N ARG A 30 -28.26 -7.23 0.11
CA ARG A 30 -28.50 -8.60 -0.34
C ARG A 30 -27.41 -9.57 0.15
N ALA A 31 -26.13 -9.16 0.08
CA ALA A 31 -25.03 -9.97 0.57
C ALA A 31 -25.08 -10.15 2.09
N MET A 32 -25.37 -9.09 2.85
CA MET A 32 -25.56 -9.12 4.31
C MET A 32 -26.72 -10.05 4.72
N SER A 33 -27.82 -10.07 3.94
CA SER A 33 -28.93 -11.00 4.21
C SER A 33 -28.49 -12.47 4.06
N ARG A 34 -27.63 -12.79 3.08
CA ARG A 34 -27.06 -14.14 2.94
C ARG A 34 -26.17 -14.50 4.14
N VAL A 35 -25.34 -13.57 4.61
CA VAL A 35 -24.50 -13.79 5.81
C VAL A 35 -25.37 -14.02 7.05
N ARG A 36 -26.41 -13.19 7.24
CA ARG A 36 -27.36 -13.37 8.37
C ARG A 36 -28.10 -14.71 8.30
N ALA A 37 -28.51 -15.14 7.11
CA ALA A 37 -29.13 -16.44 6.92
C ALA A 37 -28.17 -17.59 7.25
N ALA A 38 -26.92 -17.49 6.84
CA ALA A 38 -25.90 -18.48 7.19
C ALA A 38 -25.66 -18.54 8.72
N ILE A 39 -25.59 -17.39 9.39
CA ILE A 39 -25.47 -17.31 10.87
C ILE A 39 -26.68 -17.94 11.54
N ALA A 40 -27.90 -17.65 11.06
CA ALA A 40 -29.12 -18.26 11.58
C ALA A 40 -29.18 -19.78 11.37
N ALA A 41 -28.57 -20.27 10.30
CA ALA A 41 -28.41 -21.71 10.01
C ALA A 41 -27.23 -22.35 10.79
N GLY A 42 -26.62 -21.62 11.73
CA GLY A 42 -25.58 -22.17 12.61
C GLY A 42 -24.14 -21.87 12.18
N ALA A 43 -23.91 -21.13 11.09
CA ALA A 43 -22.55 -20.70 10.76
C ALA A 43 -21.98 -19.75 11.84
N ARG A 44 -20.70 -19.91 12.13
CA ARG A 44 -19.98 -19.06 13.07
C ARG A 44 -18.81 -18.40 12.33
N PRO A 45 -18.99 -17.16 11.83
CA PRO A 45 -17.85 -16.44 11.23
C PRO A 45 -16.80 -16.17 12.32
N GLU A 46 -15.54 -16.44 12.02
CA GLU A 46 -14.43 -16.22 12.96
C GLU A 46 -14.21 -14.74 13.21
N PHE A 47 -14.28 -13.93 12.17
CA PHE A 47 -14.15 -12.48 12.23
C PHE A 47 -14.78 -11.80 11.00
N VAL A 48 -14.89 -10.49 11.07
CA VAL A 48 -15.24 -9.63 9.93
C VAL A 48 -14.06 -8.69 9.67
N TYR A 49 -13.55 -8.70 8.44
CA TYR A 49 -12.58 -7.72 7.96
C TYR A 49 -13.23 -6.85 6.88
N GLY A 50 -13.20 -5.54 7.07
CA GLY A 50 -13.71 -4.58 6.10
C GLY A 50 -12.66 -3.56 5.69
N GLU A 51 -12.89 -2.87 4.60
CA GLU A 51 -12.04 -1.77 4.12
C GLU A 51 -12.90 -0.55 3.80
N ASN A 52 -12.57 0.57 4.44
CA ASN A 52 -13.23 1.84 4.14
C ASN A 52 -12.78 2.36 2.76
N ALA A 53 -13.68 3.10 2.12
CA ALA A 53 -13.33 4.00 1.05
C ALA A 53 -12.57 5.23 1.61
N THR A 54 -12.18 6.17 0.74
CA THR A 54 -11.58 7.45 1.16
C THR A 54 -12.61 8.43 1.72
N ILE A 55 -13.89 8.12 1.58
CA ILE A 55 -15.03 8.86 2.15
C ILE A 55 -15.82 7.93 3.09
N PRO A 56 -16.62 8.46 4.03
CA PRO A 56 -17.45 7.65 4.92
C PRO A 56 -18.29 6.62 4.14
N ASN A 57 -18.39 5.39 4.66
CA ASN A 57 -19.06 4.30 3.96
C ASN A 57 -20.52 4.61 3.57
N ALA A 58 -21.22 5.38 4.41
CA ALA A 58 -22.60 5.81 4.09
C ALA A 58 -22.67 6.71 2.84
N LEU A 59 -21.58 7.42 2.51
CA LEU A 59 -21.52 8.36 1.39
C LEU A 59 -20.93 7.75 0.11
N THR A 60 -20.65 6.44 0.07
CA THR A 60 -20.12 5.75 -1.10
C THR A 60 -21.17 5.45 -2.18
N GLU A 61 -22.39 5.86 -1.97
CA GLU A 61 -23.52 5.71 -2.89
C GLU A 61 -23.47 6.72 -4.06
N PRO A 62 -24.17 6.46 -5.18
CA PRO A 62 -24.31 7.43 -6.25
C PRO A 62 -24.81 8.78 -5.74
N ARG A 63 -24.19 9.87 -6.22
CA ARG A 63 -24.45 11.25 -5.79
C ARG A 63 -24.15 11.53 -4.29
N HIS A 64 -23.43 10.61 -3.60
CA HIS A 64 -23.09 10.71 -2.17
C HIS A 64 -24.28 10.87 -1.24
N LEU A 65 -25.47 10.42 -1.66
CA LEU A 65 -26.67 10.42 -0.83
C LEU A 65 -26.76 9.10 -0.06
N PRO A 66 -26.89 9.11 1.29
CA PRO A 66 -26.92 7.90 2.11
C PRO A 66 -28.34 7.33 2.25
N PRO A 67 -28.85 6.47 1.34
CA PRO A 67 -30.19 5.91 1.46
C PRO A 67 -30.35 4.99 2.68
N HIS A 68 -29.23 4.44 3.16
CA HIS A 68 -29.18 3.54 4.30
C HIS A 68 -27.96 3.82 5.19
N PRO A 69 -27.92 4.95 5.91
CA PRO A 69 -26.71 5.43 6.60
C PRO A 69 -26.18 4.51 7.70
N PHE A 70 -27.04 3.66 8.27
CA PHE A 70 -26.68 2.73 9.35
C PHE A 70 -26.54 1.27 8.89
N LEU A 71 -26.60 0.99 7.59
CA LEU A 71 -26.63 -0.37 7.05
C LEU A 71 -25.42 -1.19 7.51
N ASP A 72 -24.22 -0.66 7.32
CA ASP A 72 -22.97 -1.34 7.64
C ASP A 72 -22.80 -1.48 9.16
N LEU A 73 -23.11 -0.44 9.93
CA LEU A 73 -23.03 -0.47 11.39
C LEU A 73 -23.98 -1.49 12.02
N ALA A 74 -25.21 -1.60 11.49
CA ALA A 74 -26.17 -2.61 11.93
C ALA A 74 -25.66 -4.01 11.62
N PHE A 75 -25.08 -4.21 10.44
CA PHE A 75 -24.50 -5.49 10.05
C PHE A 75 -23.30 -5.87 10.94
N PHE A 76 -22.39 -4.96 11.24
CA PHE A 76 -21.27 -5.21 12.15
C PHE A 76 -21.74 -5.63 13.53
N ARG A 77 -22.77 -4.95 14.05
CA ARG A 77 -23.40 -5.32 15.34
C ARG A 77 -23.99 -6.74 15.28
N ASP A 78 -24.66 -7.13 14.20
CA ASP A 78 -25.22 -8.47 14.05
C ASP A 78 -24.12 -9.54 14.04
N CYS A 79 -23.01 -9.29 13.34
CA CYS A 79 -21.85 -10.19 13.35
C CYS A 79 -21.22 -10.30 14.74
N GLN A 80 -21.06 -9.18 15.46
CA GLN A 80 -20.54 -9.17 16.83
C GLN A 80 -21.45 -9.96 17.81
N ARG A 81 -22.77 -9.85 17.66
CA ARG A 81 -23.74 -10.67 18.44
C ARG A 81 -23.62 -12.16 18.15
N ALA A 82 -23.16 -12.54 16.95
CA ALA A 82 -22.84 -13.91 16.59
C ALA A 82 -21.43 -14.34 17.05
N GLY A 83 -20.71 -13.49 17.78
CA GLY A 83 -19.38 -13.78 18.32
C GLY A 83 -18.20 -13.39 17.40
N ALA A 84 -18.46 -12.81 16.24
CA ALA A 84 -17.41 -12.40 15.29
C ALA A 84 -16.86 -11.00 15.60
N PRO A 85 -15.60 -10.84 16.01
CA PRO A 85 -14.96 -9.53 16.14
C PRO A 85 -14.89 -8.83 14.77
N VAL A 86 -14.93 -7.49 14.79
CA VAL A 86 -14.92 -6.68 13.57
C VAL A 86 -13.67 -5.81 13.54
N GLY A 87 -12.93 -5.90 12.45
CA GLY A 87 -11.80 -5.04 12.13
C GLY A 87 -12.01 -4.32 10.80
N ILE A 88 -11.68 -3.03 10.76
CA ILE A 88 -11.82 -2.18 9.57
C ILE A 88 -10.47 -1.59 9.21
N PHE A 89 -10.04 -1.78 7.97
CA PHE A 89 -8.92 -1.04 7.42
C PHE A 89 -9.37 0.38 7.07
N TYR A 90 -8.91 1.35 7.86
CA TYR A 90 -9.16 2.76 7.65
C TYR A 90 -8.07 3.32 6.73
N ARG A 91 -8.44 3.55 5.48
CA ARG A 91 -7.49 3.73 4.37
C ARG A 91 -6.69 5.02 4.46
N ASP A 92 -7.33 6.14 4.80
CA ASP A 92 -6.73 7.46 4.69
C ASP A 92 -7.43 8.49 5.58
N VAL A 93 -6.75 9.61 5.80
CA VAL A 93 -7.23 10.76 6.58
C VAL A 93 -7.16 12.07 5.78
N TYR A 94 -7.34 12.02 4.46
CA TYR A 94 -7.33 13.20 3.57
C TYR A 94 -8.17 14.36 4.11
N TRP A 95 -9.33 14.05 4.66
CA TRP A 95 -10.24 15.01 5.24
C TRP A 95 -9.65 15.84 6.39
N ARG A 96 -8.52 15.43 6.96
CA ARG A 96 -7.79 16.19 8.01
C ARG A 96 -6.88 17.28 7.44
N PHE A 97 -6.51 17.21 6.15
CA PHE A 97 -5.54 18.09 5.55
C PHE A 97 -6.25 19.16 4.70
N PRO A 98 -5.98 20.48 4.94
CA PRO A 98 -6.63 21.59 4.22
C PRO A 98 -6.53 21.45 2.71
N ARG A 99 -5.36 21.05 2.20
CA ARG A 99 -5.11 20.90 0.76
C ARG A 99 -6.11 19.99 0.03
N PHE A 100 -6.56 18.90 0.66
CA PHE A 100 -7.54 18.00 0.06
C PHE A 100 -8.99 18.48 0.19
N ARG A 101 -9.17 19.67 0.76
CA ARG A 101 -10.46 20.33 0.96
C ARG A 101 -10.59 21.63 0.16
N GLU A 102 -9.51 22.02 -0.52
CA GLU A 102 -9.48 23.21 -1.39
C GLU A 102 -10.54 23.10 -2.49
N GLY A 103 -11.33 24.17 -2.67
CA GLY A 103 -12.42 24.21 -3.67
C GLY A 103 -13.72 23.52 -3.25
N ILE A 104 -13.81 22.92 -2.07
CA ILE A 104 -15.07 22.37 -1.53
C ILE A 104 -15.87 23.51 -0.88
N ASP A 105 -17.18 23.56 -1.19
CA ASP A 105 -18.11 24.50 -0.53
C ASP A 105 -18.06 24.33 1.00
N PRO A 106 -17.99 25.42 1.79
CA PRO A 106 -17.82 25.33 3.25
C PRO A 106 -18.94 24.57 3.99
N VAL A 107 -20.18 24.61 3.51
CA VAL A 107 -21.31 23.88 4.12
C VAL A 107 -21.15 22.39 3.84
N LEU A 108 -20.79 22.04 2.61
CA LEU A 108 -20.51 20.66 2.22
C LEU A 108 -19.30 20.11 3.00
N GLU A 109 -18.23 20.90 3.14
CA GLU A 109 -17.06 20.53 3.92
C GLU A 109 -17.44 20.24 5.39
N ALA A 110 -18.21 21.12 6.03
CA ALA A 110 -18.67 20.91 7.41
C ALA A 110 -19.50 19.63 7.54
N GLY A 111 -20.37 19.36 6.56
CA GLY A 111 -21.15 18.12 6.49
C GLY A 111 -20.28 16.88 6.37
N LEU A 112 -19.30 16.87 5.48
CA LEU A 112 -18.34 15.80 5.30
C LEU A 112 -17.52 15.56 6.58
N GLN A 113 -17.00 16.61 7.20
CA GLN A 113 -16.25 16.54 8.46
C GLN A 113 -17.10 15.90 9.59
N SER A 114 -18.39 16.26 9.64
CA SER A 114 -19.33 15.70 10.62
C SER A 114 -19.57 14.20 10.35
N ALA A 115 -19.72 13.81 9.08
CA ALA A 115 -19.92 12.42 8.69
C ALA A 115 -18.70 11.54 9.04
N TYR A 116 -17.48 12.00 8.79
CA TYR A 116 -16.24 11.29 9.21
C TYR A 116 -16.19 11.11 10.73
N ARG A 117 -16.47 12.17 11.50
CA ARG A 117 -16.47 12.08 12.97
C ARG A 117 -17.55 11.14 13.48
N ALA A 118 -18.75 11.19 12.90
CA ALA A 118 -19.86 10.32 13.28
C ALA A 118 -19.52 8.83 13.01
N GLU A 119 -18.90 8.52 11.87
CA GLU A 119 -18.45 7.17 11.55
C GLU A 119 -17.40 6.67 12.56
N LEU A 120 -16.39 7.47 12.88
CA LEU A 120 -15.35 7.10 13.86
C LEU A 120 -15.94 6.91 15.27
N LEU A 121 -16.89 7.76 15.69
CA LEU A 121 -17.61 7.60 16.96
C LEU A 121 -18.45 6.32 16.98
N ALA A 122 -19.08 5.96 15.86
CA ALA A 122 -19.82 4.72 15.74
C ALA A 122 -18.87 3.50 15.84
N TYR A 123 -17.71 3.53 15.19
CA TYR A 123 -16.70 2.48 15.30
C TYR A 123 -16.19 2.33 16.74
N ARG A 124 -15.88 3.46 17.40
CA ARG A 124 -15.52 3.46 18.83
C ARG A 124 -16.60 2.81 19.69
N ARG A 125 -17.90 3.19 19.51
CA ARG A 125 -19.01 2.63 20.30
C ARG A 125 -19.24 1.15 20.08
N LEU A 126 -18.99 0.68 18.85
CA LEU A 126 -19.07 -0.74 18.50
C LEU A 126 -17.81 -1.53 18.89
N GLY A 127 -16.79 -0.87 19.43
CA GLY A 127 -15.52 -1.53 19.75
C GLY A 127 -14.79 -2.11 18.54
N ILE A 128 -15.00 -1.53 17.36
CA ILE A 128 -14.33 -1.97 16.13
C ILE A 128 -12.83 -1.69 16.22
N HIS A 129 -12.02 -2.67 15.81
CA HIS A 129 -10.58 -2.51 15.67
C HIS A 129 -10.24 -1.82 14.34
N LEU A 130 -9.39 -0.80 14.37
CA LEU A 130 -8.93 -0.10 13.16
C LEU A 130 -7.55 -0.58 12.74
N PHE A 131 -7.46 -1.08 11.53
CA PHE A 131 -6.19 -1.30 10.85
C PHE A 131 -5.82 -0.05 10.04
N LEU A 132 -4.60 0.43 10.20
CA LEU A 132 -4.09 1.66 9.58
C LEU A 132 -2.90 1.36 8.67
N PRO A 133 -2.65 2.13 7.62
CA PRO A 133 -1.42 1.99 6.82
C PRO A 133 -0.15 2.05 7.68
N SER A 134 -0.15 2.91 8.70
CA SER A 134 0.87 2.99 9.75
C SER A 134 0.25 3.46 11.06
N LEU A 135 0.84 3.13 12.20
CA LEU A 135 0.38 3.64 13.51
C LEU A 135 0.50 5.18 13.60
N ALA A 136 1.43 5.78 12.87
CA ALA A 136 1.59 7.22 12.81
C ALA A 136 0.30 7.93 12.30
N MET A 137 -0.51 7.27 11.48
CA MET A 137 -1.81 7.83 11.06
C MET A 137 -2.81 7.96 12.23
N GLY A 138 -2.66 7.15 13.27
CA GLY A 138 -3.55 7.16 14.44
C GLY A 138 -3.62 8.51 15.16
N ARG A 139 -2.54 9.32 15.11
CA ARG A 139 -2.52 10.70 15.66
C ARG A 139 -3.61 11.61 15.06
N HIS A 140 -4.05 11.30 13.85
CA HIS A 140 -5.10 12.03 13.15
C HIS A 140 -6.52 11.51 13.46
N LEU A 141 -6.63 10.44 14.28
CA LEU A 141 -7.89 9.77 14.65
C LEU A 141 -8.15 9.82 16.18
N PRO A 142 -8.17 11.01 16.83
CA PRO A 142 -8.23 11.13 18.28
C PRO A 142 -9.55 10.61 18.91
N LEU A 143 -10.55 10.32 18.09
CA LEU A 143 -11.85 9.78 18.53
C LEU A 143 -11.81 8.27 18.80
N VAL A 144 -10.77 7.56 18.36
CA VAL A 144 -10.60 6.12 18.55
C VAL A 144 -9.40 5.89 19.47
N PRO A 145 -9.53 5.04 20.51
CA PRO A 145 -8.43 4.74 21.42
C PRO A 145 -7.27 4.02 20.70
N ALA A 146 -6.03 4.32 21.10
CA ALA A 146 -4.83 3.78 20.45
C ALA A 146 -4.74 2.25 20.53
N GLU A 147 -5.24 1.64 21.63
CA GLU A 147 -5.30 0.19 21.83
C GLU A 147 -6.29 -0.51 20.87
N ARG A 148 -7.09 0.24 20.15
CA ARG A 148 -7.96 -0.24 19.08
C ARG A 148 -7.39 0.00 17.68
N MET A 149 -6.10 0.29 17.58
CA MET A 149 -5.44 0.57 16.32
C MET A 149 -4.21 -0.32 16.15
N SER A 150 -4.03 -0.87 14.94
CA SER A 150 -2.84 -1.60 14.53
C SER A 150 -2.35 -1.14 13.16
N ALA A 151 -1.04 -1.21 12.94
CA ALA A 151 -0.51 -0.99 11.60
C ALA A 151 -0.78 -2.21 10.72
N LEU A 152 -1.32 -1.98 9.54
CA LEU A 152 -1.52 -2.98 8.51
C LEU A 152 -1.09 -2.40 7.15
N PRO A 153 0.21 -2.23 6.89
CA PRO A 153 0.69 -1.68 5.65
C PRO A 153 0.30 -2.55 4.46
N PRO A 154 0.54 -2.14 3.21
CA PRO A 154 0.36 -3.00 2.05
C PRO A 154 1.14 -4.32 2.17
N GLY A 155 0.72 -5.33 1.45
CA GLY A 155 1.48 -6.57 1.28
C GLY A 155 2.22 -6.57 -0.06
N ALA A 156 3.38 -7.21 -0.09
CA ALA A 156 4.11 -7.48 -1.30
C ALA A 156 3.33 -8.48 -2.18
N PRO A 157 3.22 -8.24 -3.50
CA PRO A 157 2.61 -9.18 -4.42
C PRO A 157 3.47 -10.46 -4.52
N VAL A 158 2.83 -11.57 -4.83
CA VAL A 158 3.56 -12.77 -5.27
C VAL A 158 3.98 -12.54 -6.73
N VAL A 159 5.27 -12.48 -6.96
CA VAL A 159 5.83 -12.39 -8.32
C VAL A 159 5.94 -13.82 -8.87
N THR A 160 5.00 -14.20 -9.74
CA THR A 160 5.13 -15.42 -10.53
C THR A 160 5.79 -15.06 -11.84
N ARG A 161 7.01 -15.56 -12.08
CA ARG A 161 7.62 -15.48 -13.41
C ARG A 161 6.81 -16.34 -14.37
N SER A 162 6.46 -15.76 -15.50
CA SER A 162 5.74 -16.46 -16.57
C SER A 162 6.65 -17.46 -17.27
N SER A 163 6.08 -18.60 -17.61
CA SER A 163 6.27 -19.51 -18.74
C SER A 163 7.18 -20.74 -18.64
N ASP A 164 8.03 -20.93 -17.65
CA ASP A 164 8.85 -22.15 -17.62
C ASP A 164 9.06 -22.84 -16.27
N GLY A 165 8.18 -22.56 -15.31
CA GLY A 165 8.04 -23.45 -14.14
C GLY A 165 9.18 -23.43 -13.11
N SER A 166 10.17 -22.55 -13.23
CA SER A 166 11.22 -22.43 -12.22
C SER A 166 10.78 -21.52 -11.08
N PRO A 167 10.89 -21.96 -9.80
CA PRO A 167 10.58 -21.13 -8.65
C PRO A 167 11.58 -19.97 -8.56
N ALA A 168 11.05 -18.77 -8.35
CA ALA A 168 11.80 -17.51 -8.30
C ALA A 168 12.77 -17.36 -7.11
N ALA A 169 13.10 -18.46 -6.41
CA ALA A 169 13.89 -18.40 -5.18
C ALA A 169 15.42 -18.38 -5.39
N ASP A 170 15.95 -18.87 -6.52
CA ASP A 170 17.39 -19.10 -6.70
C ASP A 170 18.02 -18.57 -7.99
N SER A 171 17.31 -17.79 -8.80
CA SER A 171 17.97 -17.17 -9.92
C SER A 171 18.74 -15.93 -9.45
N GLU A 172 20.06 -16.05 -9.30
CA GLU A 172 20.97 -14.93 -9.51
C GLU A 172 20.42 -14.12 -10.69
N ARG A 173 20.18 -12.83 -10.49
CA ARG A 173 19.85 -11.94 -11.61
C ARG A 173 20.99 -12.09 -12.60
N SER A 174 20.79 -12.93 -13.62
CA SER A 174 21.70 -12.97 -14.75
C SER A 174 21.65 -11.57 -15.34
N ARG A 175 22.65 -10.74 -15.03
CA ARG A 175 22.90 -9.53 -15.82
C ARG A 175 23.02 -10.04 -17.27
N GLY A 176 21.99 -9.73 -18.08
CA GLY A 176 22.11 -9.94 -19.52
C GLY A 176 23.36 -9.23 -20.02
N PRO A 177 23.93 -9.61 -21.17
CA PRO A 177 25.20 -9.11 -21.68
C PRO A 177 25.24 -7.62 -22.04
N GLU A 178 24.16 -6.86 -21.81
CA GLU A 178 24.20 -5.42 -21.82
C GLU A 178 24.76 -4.92 -20.49
N ASN A 179 26.09 -4.92 -20.40
CA ASN A 179 26.88 -4.27 -19.36
C ASN A 179 26.60 -2.76 -19.44
N HIS A 180 25.50 -2.30 -18.81
CA HIS A 180 25.32 -0.87 -18.62
C HIS A 180 26.31 -0.41 -17.55
N ASP A 181 27.29 0.34 -17.98
CA ASP A 181 28.35 0.94 -17.15
C ASP A 181 27.80 2.02 -16.21
N GLY A 182 26.61 1.77 -15.58
CA GLY A 182 25.90 2.73 -14.78
C GLY A 182 24.81 2.15 -13.88
N LEU A 183 24.15 3.02 -13.11
CA LEU A 183 22.99 2.70 -12.27
C LEU A 183 21.69 3.14 -12.94
N GLU A 184 20.74 2.22 -13.04
CA GLU A 184 19.38 2.49 -13.53
C GLU A 184 18.41 2.66 -12.34
N LEU A 185 17.87 3.87 -12.20
CA LEU A 185 16.87 4.21 -11.19
C LEU A 185 15.46 4.07 -11.80
N LEU A 186 14.52 3.55 -11.01
CA LEU A 186 13.12 3.42 -11.42
C LEU A 186 12.18 4.14 -10.44
N PHE A 187 11.42 5.08 -10.96
CA PHE A 187 10.25 5.62 -10.29
C PHE A 187 8.97 5.10 -10.96
N VAL A 188 8.03 4.55 -10.17
CA VAL A 188 6.71 4.16 -10.64
C VAL A 188 5.67 4.85 -9.77
N GLY A 189 4.88 5.75 -10.36
CA GLY A 189 3.91 6.50 -9.56
C GLY A 189 3.14 7.55 -10.35
N VAL A 190 2.70 8.57 -9.63
CA VAL A 190 2.06 9.77 -10.18
C VAL A 190 2.95 10.97 -9.89
N LEU A 191 3.06 11.87 -10.85
CA LEU A 191 3.70 13.17 -10.67
C LEU A 191 2.60 14.17 -10.31
N GLN A 192 2.47 14.43 -9.04
CA GLN A 192 1.57 15.43 -8.47
C GLN A 192 2.35 16.20 -7.42
N ASP A 193 1.83 17.31 -6.96
CA ASP A 193 2.51 18.17 -5.99
C ASP A 193 2.96 17.45 -4.71
N ASN A 194 2.39 16.29 -4.38
CA ASN A 194 2.82 15.44 -3.26
C ASN A 194 4.01 14.54 -3.60
N TYR A 195 4.42 14.43 -4.89
CA TYR A 195 5.47 13.54 -5.36
C TYR A 195 6.49 14.31 -6.20
N ARG A 196 7.05 15.38 -5.64
CA ARG A 196 8.09 16.16 -6.31
C ARG A 196 9.40 15.39 -6.33
N LEU A 197 9.94 15.19 -7.54
CA LEU A 197 11.18 14.44 -7.77
C LEU A 197 12.35 15.34 -8.15
N ASP A 198 12.24 16.64 -7.97
CA ASP A 198 13.22 17.65 -8.42
C ASP A 198 14.65 17.27 -7.98
N ALA A 199 14.86 17.03 -6.69
CA ALA A 199 16.18 16.65 -6.16
C ALA A 199 16.69 15.30 -6.72
N CYS A 200 15.78 14.37 -7.05
CA CYS A 200 16.18 13.10 -7.69
C CYS A 200 16.70 13.32 -9.10
N LEU A 201 16.01 14.12 -9.91
CA LEU A 201 16.41 14.41 -11.29
C LEU A 201 17.70 15.22 -11.34
N GLU A 202 17.87 16.18 -10.42
CA GLU A 202 19.10 16.93 -10.25
C GLU A 202 20.28 15.99 -9.90
N ALA A 203 20.11 15.10 -8.92
CA ALA A 203 21.13 14.13 -8.54
C ALA A 203 21.54 13.22 -9.71
N VAL A 204 20.59 12.76 -10.52
CA VAL A 204 20.88 11.96 -11.71
C VAL A 204 21.63 12.79 -12.75
N ARG A 205 21.24 14.04 -12.95
CA ARG A 205 21.95 14.97 -13.85
C ARG A 205 23.42 15.14 -13.42
N ASP A 206 23.68 15.26 -12.12
CA ASP A 206 25.02 15.52 -11.56
C ASP A 206 25.84 14.23 -11.32
N THR A 207 25.30 13.06 -11.70
CA THR A 207 25.98 11.78 -11.56
C THR A 207 26.17 11.13 -12.93
N PRO A 208 27.35 11.27 -13.58
CA PRO A 208 27.66 10.53 -14.81
C PRO A 208 27.49 9.03 -14.61
N GLY A 209 26.83 8.35 -15.57
CA GLY A 209 26.52 6.92 -15.47
C GLY A 209 25.24 6.57 -14.69
N ALA A 210 24.57 7.53 -14.03
CA ALA A 210 23.23 7.32 -13.50
C ALA A 210 22.17 7.63 -14.57
N ARG A 211 21.13 6.80 -14.62
CA ARG A 211 19.95 6.94 -15.50
C ARG A 211 18.69 6.84 -14.66
N VAL A 212 17.59 7.36 -15.16
CA VAL A 212 16.28 7.22 -14.49
C VAL A 212 15.17 6.94 -15.48
N THR A 213 14.37 5.94 -15.15
CA THR A 213 13.10 5.67 -15.83
C THR A 213 11.95 6.14 -14.95
N LEU A 214 11.16 7.09 -15.45
CA LEU A 214 9.93 7.58 -14.83
C LEU A 214 8.74 6.85 -15.47
N CYS A 215 8.18 5.88 -14.78
CA CYS A 215 6.95 5.21 -15.19
C CYS A 215 5.76 5.88 -14.53
N VAL A 216 5.07 6.72 -15.28
CA VAL A 216 3.98 7.57 -14.79
C VAL A 216 2.75 7.45 -15.69
N ARG A 217 1.57 7.78 -15.17
CA ARG A 217 0.37 7.85 -16.01
C ARG A 217 0.51 8.97 -17.03
N ARG A 218 0.00 8.75 -18.22
CA ARG A 218 0.05 9.75 -19.31
C ARG A 218 -0.58 11.07 -18.91
N GLU A 219 -1.76 11.00 -18.28
CA GLU A 219 -2.50 12.18 -17.85
C GLU A 219 -1.69 13.02 -16.85
N THR A 220 -1.12 12.39 -15.83
CA THR A 220 -0.31 13.09 -14.81
C THR A 220 1.02 13.61 -15.38
N TRP A 221 1.56 12.95 -16.42
CA TRP A 221 2.72 13.47 -17.14
C TRP A 221 2.36 14.72 -17.94
N GLU A 222 1.27 14.70 -18.67
CA GLU A 222 0.83 15.86 -19.47
C GLU A 222 0.56 17.08 -18.59
N GLU A 223 -0.05 16.90 -17.41
CA GLU A 223 -0.30 17.96 -16.42
C GLU A 223 0.99 18.56 -15.84
N SER A 224 2.04 17.76 -15.67
CA SER A 224 3.29 18.15 -14.99
C SER A 224 4.48 18.32 -15.94
N ARG A 225 4.30 18.12 -17.23
CA ARG A 225 5.35 18.10 -18.25
C ARG A 225 6.16 19.39 -18.29
N ASP A 226 5.50 20.54 -18.22
CA ASP A 226 6.16 21.84 -18.30
C ASP A 226 7.14 22.06 -17.15
N HIS A 227 6.84 21.49 -15.97
CA HIS A 227 7.75 21.50 -14.82
C HIS A 227 8.89 20.50 -14.99
N TYR A 228 8.59 19.24 -15.35
CA TYR A 228 9.59 18.16 -15.31
C TYR A 228 10.44 18.04 -16.58
N ALA A 229 9.93 18.36 -17.77
CA ALA A 229 10.69 18.19 -19.00
C ALA A 229 12.04 18.93 -19.00
N PRO A 230 12.15 20.18 -18.49
CA PRO A 230 13.42 20.88 -18.39
C PRO A 230 14.40 20.26 -17.36
N LEU A 231 13.89 19.51 -16.39
CA LEU A 231 14.69 18.87 -15.34
C LEU A 231 15.26 17.51 -15.76
N LEU A 232 14.70 16.90 -16.82
CA LEU A 232 15.16 15.59 -17.28
C LEU A 232 16.60 15.63 -17.76
N PRO A 233 17.50 14.77 -17.22
CA PRO A 233 18.87 14.69 -17.72
C PRO A 233 18.92 14.22 -19.18
N PRO A 234 19.46 15.01 -20.13
CA PRO A 234 19.46 14.65 -21.54
C PRO A 234 20.12 13.29 -21.80
N GLY A 235 19.42 12.40 -22.55
CA GLY A 235 19.90 11.06 -22.89
C GLY A 235 20.02 10.08 -21.72
N ARG A 236 19.64 10.51 -20.49
CA ARG A 236 19.73 9.69 -19.27
C ARG A 236 18.44 9.58 -18.47
N ALA A 237 17.37 10.19 -18.96
CA ALA A 237 16.04 10.05 -18.44
C ALA A 237 15.09 9.52 -19.50
N GLN A 238 14.22 8.60 -19.11
CA GLN A 238 13.16 8.05 -19.94
C GLN A 238 11.81 8.20 -19.23
N VAL A 239 10.80 8.69 -19.92
CA VAL A 239 9.42 8.71 -19.43
C VAL A 239 8.62 7.65 -20.18
N VAL A 240 7.97 6.76 -19.43
CA VAL A 240 7.17 5.68 -20.01
C VAL A 240 5.80 5.61 -19.33
N HIS A 241 4.82 5.05 -20.04
CA HIS A 241 3.44 4.91 -19.57
C HIS A 241 3.06 3.43 -19.61
N ARG A 242 3.41 2.71 -18.54
CA ARG A 242 3.19 1.28 -18.41
C ARG A 242 2.33 0.98 -17.19
N SER A 243 1.63 -0.15 -17.21
CA SER A 243 0.76 -0.59 -16.12
C SER A 243 0.64 -2.12 -16.06
N GLY A 244 0.23 -2.66 -14.91
CA GLY A 244 0.07 -4.10 -14.74
C GLY A 244 1.37 -4.86 -15.05
N ASP A 245 1.26 -5.91 -15.87
CA ASP A 245 2.38 -6.80 -16.19
C ASP A 245 3.46 -6.13 -17.04
N GLU A 246 3.17 -5.05 -17.74
CA GLU A 246 4.16 -4.27 -18.49
C GLU A 246 5.22 -3.60 -17.59
N LEU A 247 5.01 -3.58 -16.27
CA LEU A 247 5.98 -3.07 -15.32
C LEU A 247 7.14 -4.06 -15.05
N TYR A 248 6.91 -5.37 -15.26
CA TYR A 248 7.93 -6.39 -14.97
C TYR A 248 9.29 -6.12 -15.61
N PRO A 249 9.38 -5.83 -16.92
CA PRO A 249 10.67 -5.53 -17.55
C PRO A 249 11.36 -4.28 -16.97
N LEU A 250 10.60 -3.32 -16.45
CA LEU A 250 11.16 -2.12 -15.81
C LEU A 250 11.78 -2.48 -14.45
N TYR A 251 11.12 -3.32 -13.65
CA TYR A 251 11.67 -3.82 -12.38
C TYR A 251 12.93 -4.67 -12.59
N GLU A 252 12.97 -5.47 -13.66
CA GLU A 252 14.12 -6.33 -13.96
C GLU A 252 15.36 -5.55 -14.39
N ARG A 253 15.18 -4.46 -15.15
CA ARG A 253 16.28 -3.62 -15.63
C ARG A 253 16.84 -2.70 -14.56
N ALA A 254 15.99 -2.23 -13.62
CA ALA A 254 16.38 -1.25 -12.63
C ALA A 254 17.31 -1.83 -11.55
N ASP A 255 18.23 -1.02 -11.08
CA ASP A 255 19.09 -1.32 -9.93
C ASP A 255 18.50 -0.82 -8.63
N LEU A 256 17.82 0.34 -8.66
CA LEU A 256 17.31 1.04 -7.49
C LEU A 256 15.89 1.55 -7.74
N GLY A 257 15.01 1.35 -6.75
CA GLY A 257 13.66 1.93 -6.73
C GLY A 257 13.65 3.29 -6.04
N VAL A 258 12.99 4.26 -6.64
CA VAL A 258 12.94 5.65 -6.12
C VAL A 258 11.63 5.91 -5.40
N LEU A 259 11.72 6.18 -4.09
CA LEU A 259 10.67 6.77 -3.25
C LEU A 259 11.22 8.04 -2.59
N PHE A 260 11.99 8.80 -3.36
CA PHE A 260 12.71 9.99 -2.97
C PHE A 260 11.95 11.24 -3.42
N ALA A 261 10.82 11.50 -2.75
CA ALA A 261 9.95 12.66 -3.01
C ALA A 261 10.04 13.68 -1.88
N GLU A 262 9.79 14.95 -2.19
CA GLU A 262 9.82 16.05 -1.24
C GLU A 262 8.93 15.75 -0.01
N PRO A 263 9.47 15.82 1.23
CA PRO A 263 8.70 15.54 2.42
C PRO A 263 7.57 16.55 2.63
N ASN A 264 6.45 16.07 3.11
CA ASN A 264 5.32 16.89 3.54
C ASN A 264 4.57 16.14 4.66
N PRO A 265 3.65 16.79 5.39
CA PRO A 265 2.96 16.17 6.53
C PRO A 265 2.19 14.89 6.21
N TYR A 266 1.80 14.67 4.96
CA TYR A 266 1.15 13.44 4.54
C TYR A 266 2.11 12.24 4.55
N TRP A 267 3.40 12.47 4.21
CA TRP A 267 4.43 11.42 4.21
C TRP A 267 4.86 10.95 5.60
N ASP A 268 4.45 11.67 6.66
CA ASP A 268 4.72 11.24 8.03
C ASP A 268 4.05 9.91 8.39
N PHE A 269 2.97 9.54 7.70
CA PHE A 269 2.20 8.33 7.98
C PHE A 269 1.86 7.52 6.73
N ALA A 270 1.90 8.11 5.53
CA ALA A 270 1.51 7.42 4.31
C ALA A 270 2.52 6.34 3.92
N VAL A 271 2.01 5.19 3.54
CA VAL A 271 2.81 4.04 3.10
C VAL A 271 2.46 3.71 1.65
N PRO A 272 3.36 3.99 0.69
CA PRO A 272 3.11 3.74 -0.71
C PRO A 272 3.13 2.23 -1.03
N TYR A 273 2.22 1.79 -1.89
CA TYR A 273 2.22 0.42 -2.41
C TYR A 273 3.54 0.05 -3.11
N LYS A 274 4.19 1.02 -3.73
CA LYS A 274 5.43 0.83 -4.49
C LYS A 274 6.59 0.33 -3.64
N LEU A 275 6.62 0.64 -2.35
CA LEU A 275 7.60 0.08 -1.43
C LEU A 275 7.55 -1.46 -1.43
N TYR A 276 6.34 -2.02 -1.39
CA TYR A 276 6.13 -3.47 -1.35
C TYR A 276 6.24 -4.13 -2.73
N GLU A 277 5.95 -3.40 -3.80
CA GLU A 277 6.23 -3.85 -5.16
C GLU A 277 7.74 -3.91 -5.41
N TYR A 278 8.50 -2.88 -5.02
CA TYR A 278 9.96 -2.90 -5.10
C TYR A 278 10.55 -4.04 -4.26
N LEU A 279 10.04 -4.24 -3.03
CA LEU A 279 10.45 -5.37 -2.20
C LEU A 279 10.21 -6.71 -2.88
N ALA A 280 9.03 -6.92 -3.49
CA ALA A 280 8.68 -8.16 -4.18
C ALA A 280 9.60 -8.44 -5.39
N HIS A 281 10.08 -7.39 -6.05
CA HIS A 281 11.00 -7.49 -7.18
C HIS A 281 12.49 -7.44 -6.78
N GLY A 282 12.80 -7.41 -5.49
CA GLY A 282 14.18 -7.32 -5.01
C GLY A 282 14.89 -6.06 -5.50
N LEU A 283 14.17 -4.94 -5.60
CA LEU A 283 14.69 -3.65 -6.05
C LEU A 283 14.96 -2.76 -4.83
N PRO A 284 16.24 -2.57 -4.40
CA PRO A 284 16.59 -1.76 -3.25
C PRO A 284 16.06 -0.34 -3.36
N VAL A 285 15.63 0.25 -2.24
CA VAL A 285 14.84 1.48 -2.23
C VAL A 285 15.67 2.67 -1.75
N ILE A 286 15.59 3.78 -2.45
CA ILE A 286 16.05 5.08 -1.97
C ILE A 286 14.83 5.84 -1.42
N ALA A 287 14.87 6.23 -0.15
CA ALA A 287 13.79 6.93 0.54
C ALA A 287 14.28 8.17 1.28
N VAL A 288 13.34 9.02 1.70
CA VAL A 288 13.65 10.28 2.38
C VAL A 288 13.49 10.12 3.89
N ARG A 289 14.47 10.65 4.63
CA ARG A 289 14.47 10.71 6.09
C ARG A 289 13.27 11.52 6.61
N GLY A 290 12.76 11.13 7.78
CA GLY A 290 11.60 11.76 8.39
C GLY A 290 10.24 11.29 7.84
N THR A 291 10.21 10.58 6.71
CA THR A 291 8.97 10.00 6.18
C THR A 291 8.68 8.61 6.77
N GLN A 292 7.41 8.18 6.73
CA GLN A 292 7.04 6.81 7.12
C GLN A 292 7.71 5.76 6.21
N THR A 293 7.86 6.06 4.93
CA THR A 293 8.58 5.20 3.99
C THR A 293 10.04 5.05 4.39
N GLY A 294 10.72 6.16 4.74
CA GLY A 294 12.11 6.12 5.22
C GLY A 294 12.26 5.24 6.45
N ARG A 295 11.38 5.40 7.45
CA ARG A 295 11.39 4.52 8.66
C ARG A 295 11.27 3.05 8.30
N LEU A 296 10.34 2.68 7.41
CA LEU A 296 10.15 1.29 7.00
C LEU A 296 11.35 0.74 6.22
N VAL A 297 12.00 1.56 5.38
CA VAL A 297 13.21 1.16 4.65
C VAL A 297 14.36 0.90 5.62
N GLU A 298 14.57 1.77 6.63
CA GLU A 298 15.58 1.59 7.68
C GLU A 298 15.28 0.34 8.53
N GLU A 299 14.06 0.19 9.05
CA GLU A 299 13.64 -0.94 9.90
C GLU A 299 13.81 -2.30 9.20
N MET A 300 13.49 -2.38 7.93
CA MET A 300 13.61 -3.60 7.14
C MET A 300 15.02 -3.82 6.60
N GLY A 301 15.85 -2.78 6.51
CA GLY A 301 17.19 -2.84 5.90
C GLY A 301 17.15 -3.09 4.39
N ILE A 302 16.20 -2.48 3.67
CA ILE A 302 15.92 -2.75 2.25
C ILE A 302 16.34 -1.62 1.31
N GLY A 303 17.22 -0.74 1.77
CA GLY A 303 17.69 0.39 0.95
C GLY A 303 18.39 1.47 1.77
N TRP A 304 18.41 2.68 1.24
CA TRP A 304 19.11 3.83 1.80
C TRP A 304 18.14 4.98 2.08
N VAL A 305 18.37 5.64 3.19
CA VAL A 305 17.53 6.76 3.64
C VAL A 305 18.38 8.01 3.81
N LEU A 306 18.03 9.05 3.08
CA LEU A 306 18.76 10.31 3.00
C LEU A 306 17.86 11.50 3.33
N GLU A 307 18.48 12.65 3.66
CA GLU A 307 17.76 13.92 3.58
C GLU A 307 17.34 14.20 2.13
N TYR A 308 16.26 14.95 1.94
CA TYR A 308 15.81 15.35 0.59
C TYR A 308 16.77 16.42 0.03
N ASP A 309 17.89 15.95 -0.47
CA ASP A 309 18.98 16.76 -0.99
C ASP A 309 19.62 16.08 -2.21
N ALA A 310 19.70 16.83 -3.32
CA ALA A 310 20.25 16.30 -4.57
C ALA A 310 21.72 15.90 -4.44
N GLY A 311 22.52 16.69 -3.71
CA GLY A 311 23.93 16.40 -3.50
C GLY A 311 24.16 15.14 -2.66
N ALA A 312 23.33 14.90 -1.62
CA ALA A 312 23.38 13.68 -0.83
C ALA A 312 23.05 12.46 -1.69
N LEU A 313 22.01 12.54 -2.51
CA LEU A 313 21.66 11.46 -3.43
C LEU A 313 22.74 11.23 -4.48
N ALA A 314 23.30 12.28 -5.07
CA ALA A 314 24.40 12.17 -6.04
C ALA A 314 25.64 11.51 -5.44
N ARG A 315 25.97 11.80 -4.17
CA ARG A 315 27.06 11.11 -3.45
C ARG A 315 26.78 9.61 -3.29
N LEU A 316 25.56 9.26 -2.86
CA LEU A 316 25.14 7.86 -2.74
C LEU A 316 25.24 7.14 -4.08
N LEU A 317 24.72 7.70 -5.17
CA LEU A 317 24.74 7.08 -6.49
C LEU A 317 26.18 6.81 -6.99
N ARG A 318 27.10 7.77 -6.78
CA ARG A 318 28.51 7.58 -7.10
C ARG A 318 29.14 6.48 -6.25
N HIS A 319 28.84 6.41 -4.97
CA HIS A 319 29.30 5.36 -4.06
C HIS A 319 28.82 3.98 -4.52
N LEU A 320 27.52 3.80 -4.70
CA LEU A 320 26.91 2.51 -5.06
C LEU A 320 27.36 1.99 -6.42
N ARG A 321 27.70 2.88 -7.35
CA ARG A 321 28.30 2.48 -8.62
C ARG A 321 29.66 1.80 -8.44
N GLY A 322 30.42 2.22 -7.43
CA GLY A 322 31.72 1.60 -7.08
C GLY A 322 31.64 0.45 -6.07
N ALA A 323 30.43 0.20 -5.51
CA ALA A 323 30.20 -0.80 -4.46
C ALA A 323 28.97 -1.70 -4.78
N PRO A 324 28.96 -2.44 -5.89
CA PRO A 324 27.84 -3.27 -6.28
C PRO A 324 27.51 -4.37 -5.26
N GLU A 325 28.48 -4.79 -4.44
CA GLU A 325 28.32 -5.74 -3.34
C GLU A 325 27.38 -5.20 -2.24
N GLU A 326 27.33 -3.89 -2.01
CA GLU A 326 26.37 -3.28 -1.06
C GLU A 326 24.94 -3.41 -1.59
N VAL A 327 24.74 -3.15 -2.88
CA VAL A 327 23.42 -3.32 -3.52
C VAL A 327 22.96 -4.77 -3.40
N GLU A 328 23.87 -5.73 -3.64
CA GLU A 328 23.54 -7.15 -3.53
C GLU A 328 23.32 -7.60 -2.07
N ALA A 329 24.01 -7.00 -1.11
CA ALA A 329 23.76 -7.24 0.31
C ALA A 329 22.33 -6.82 0.69
N VAL A 330 21.88 -5.64 0.22
CA VAL A 330 20.50 -5.18 0.43
C VAL A 330 19.49 -6.11 -0.26
N ARG A 331 19.77 -6.59 -1.47
CA ARG A 331 18.92 -7.58 -2.17
C ARG A 331 18.79 -8.88 -1.38
N ARG A 332 19.88 -9.38 -0.78
CA ARG A 332 19.80 -10.55 0.12
C ARG A 332 18.89 -10.26 1.30
N ARG A 333 19.03 -9.11 1.94
CA ARG A 333 18.16 -8.70 3.05
C ARG A 333 16.70 -8.63 2.64
N MET A 334 16.39 -8.12 1.45
CA MET A 334 15.04 -8.09 0.90
C MET A 334 14.42 -9.49 0.78
N ARG A 335 15.20 -10.48 0.32
CA ARG A 335 14.73 -11.88 0.26
C ARG A 335 14.38 -12.45 1.63
N GLU A 336 15.15 -12.10 2.66
CA GLU A 336 14.91 -12.55 4.04
C GLU A 336 13.62 -11.95 4.64
N VAL A 337 13.35 -10.67 4.39
CA VAL A 337 12.20 -9.98 4.98
C VAL A 337 10.90 -10.19 4.18
N LEU A 338 10.99 -10.48 2.89
CA LEU A 338 9.85 -10.60 1.99
C LEU A 338 8.74 -11.55 2.48
N PRO A 339 9.03 -12.76 3.02
CA PRO A 339 7.98 -13.68 3.49
C PRO A 339 7.06 -13.07 4.55
N GLY A 340 7.60 -12.21 5.43
CA GLY A 340 6.85 -11.49 6.45
C GLY A 340 6.08 -10.27 5.93
N GLN A 341 6.27 -9.89 4.68
CA GLN A 341 5.72 -8.66 4.11
C GLN A 341 4.65 -8.92 3.02
N THR A 342 4.25 -10.17 2.80
CA THR A 342 3.27 -10.54 1.77
C THR A 342 1.83 -10.23 2.17
N TRP A 343 0.90 -10.28 1.21
CA TRP A 343 -0.54 -10.18 1.49
C TRP A 343 -1.03 -11.30 2.40
N GLN A 344 -0.45 -12.51 2.30
CA GLN A 344 -0.76 -13.62 3.21
C GLN A 344 -0.32 -13.32 4.65
N ALA A 345 0.85 -12.69 4.81
CA ALA A 345 1.30 -12.24 6.13
C ALA A 345 0.34 -11.19 6.72
N ARG A 346 -0.17 -10.25 5.90
CA ARG A 346 -1.18 -9.27 6.34
C ARG A 346 -2.50 -9.93 6.72
N ALA A 347 -2.95 -10.92 5.95
CA ALA A 347 -4.17 -11.66 6.27
C ALA A 347 -4.04 -12.47 7.58
N ARG A 348 -2.89 -13.12 7.80
CA ARG A 348 -2.60 -13.79 9.10
C ARG A 348 -2.59 -12.79 10.26
N GLN A 349 -1.95 -11.63 10.08
CA GLN A 349 -1.92 -10.57 11.08
C GLN A 349 -3.35 -10.16 11.47
N VAL A 350 -4.23 -9.90 10.50
CA VAL A 350 -5.64 -9.56 10.76
C VAL A 350 -6.34 -10.64 11.56
N ALA A 351 -6.17 -11.90 11.17
CA ALA A 351 -6.78 -13.02 11.88
C ALA A 351 -6.31 -13.08 13.35
N ILE A 352 -5.00 -13.04 13.57
CA ILE A 352 -4.41 -13.10 14.94
C ILE A 352 -4.88 -11.93 15.79
N GLU A 353 -4.90 -10.71 15.27
CA GLU A 353 -5.28 -9.53 16.02
C GLU A 353 -6.76 -9.51 16.39
N LEU A 354 -7.63 -10.07 15.54
CA LEU A 354 -9.06 -10.12 15.80
C LEU A 354 -9.47 -11.31 16.68
N THR A 355 -8.82 -12.47 16.54
CA THR A 355 -9.23 -13.71 17.22
C THR A 355 -8.29 -14.14 18.35
N GLY A 356 -7.14 -13.48 18.50
CA GLY A 356 -6.08 -13.87 19.42
C GLY A 356 -5.19 -15.01 18.88
N PRO A 357 -4.05 -15.28 19.55
CA PRO A 357 -3.05 -16.25 19.07
C PRO A 357 -3.58 -17.69 18.93
N THR A 358 -4.60 -18.06 19.70
CA THR A 358 -5.20 -19.40 19.70
C THR A 358 -6.35 -19.56 18.69
N GLY A 359 -7.01 -18.45 18.29
CA GLY A 359 -8.08 -18.47 17.29
C GLY A 359 -7.57 -18.43 15.85
N GLY A 360 -6.34 -17.98 15.68
CA GLY A 360 -5.67 -17.88 14.37
C GLY A 360 -5.00 -19.17 13.89
N ALA A 361 -5.42 -20.35 14.39
CA ALA A 361 -5.01 -21.60 13.79
C ALA A 361 -5.55 -21.65 12.36
N VAL A 362 -4.71 -21.22 11.41
CA VAL A 362 -5.00 -21.29 9.98
C VAL A 362 -5.47 -22.69 9.64
N PRO A 363 -6.67 -22.87 9.06
CA PRO A 363 -7.12 -24.19 8.65
C PRO A 363 -6.02 -24.83 7.80
N GLN A 364 -5.52 -26.00 8.20
CA GLN A 364 -4.61 -26.73 7.31
C GLN A 364 -5.41 -27.06 6.03
N PRO A 365 -4.85 -26.84 4.83
CA PRO A 365 -5.50 -27.25 3.62
C PRO A 365 -5.84 -28.74 3.77
N ALA A 366 -7.08 -29.09 3.51
CA ALA A 366 -7.50 -30.48 3.50
C ALA A 366 -6.52 -31.25 2.61
N ARG A 367 -5.82 -32.25 3.17
CA ARG A 367 -5.03 -33.17 2.38
C ARG A 367 -6.01 -33.84 1.44
N GLU A 368 -5.95 -33.50 0.17
CA GLU A 368 -6.64 -34.26 -0.86
C GLU A 368 -6.14 -35.71 -0.72
N GLY A 369 -7.06 -36.59 -0.30
CA GLY A 369 -6.77 -38.00 -0.18
C GLY A 369 -6.44 -38.56 -1.56
N VAL A 370 -5.38 -39.29 -1.62
CA VAL A 370 -4.91 -40.14 -2.73
C VAL A 370 -5.98 -41.14 -3.15
#